data_3b8350389eafa2759dcb4fcc13fcf3c0
#
_entry.id   3b8350389eafa2759dcb4fcc13fcf3c0
#
_cell.length_a   1.000
_cell.length_b   1.000
_cell.length_c   1.000
_cell.angle_alpha   90.00
_cell.angle_beta   90.00
_cell.angle_gamma   90.00
#
_symmetry.space_group_name_H-M   'P 1'
#
loop_
_entity.id
_entity.type
_entity.pdbx_description
1 polymer ?
#
loop_
_entity_poly.entity_id
_entity_poly.type
_entity_poly.pdbx_seq_one_letter_code
_entity_poly.pdbx_strand_id
1 'polypeptide(L)'
;MRHSSGVLICSVGRRTKGDFGEYAFVSEDNGETWTKEYVINDLTPNGDLGYPSSVELDDGSILTVYYQRYLDPQTGEYDKLPCIQCTRWTL
;
A
#
# COMPACT_ATOMS: atom_id res chain seq x y z
N MET A 1 -1.17 -11.96 -1.34
CA MET A 1 -0.28 -12.66 -2.29
C MET A 1 0.77 -13.45 -1.52
N ARG A 2 1.32 -14.49 -2.11
CA ARG A 2 2.48 -15.21 -1.54
C ARG A 2 3.76 -14.70 -2.21
N HIS A 3 4.69 -14.25 -1.41
CA HIS A 3 6.01 -13.83 -1.86
C HIS A 3 6.94 -15.04 -2.02
N SER A 4 7.94 -14.94 -2.90
CA SER A 4 8.90 -16.03 -3.15
C SER A 4 9.70 -16.43 -1.90
N SER A 5 9.84 -15.53 -0.94
CA SER A 5 10.43 -15.82 0.37
C SER A 5 9.57 -16.74 1.24
N GLY A 6 8.33 -16.99 0.86
CA GLY A 6 7.39 -17.83 1.58
C GLY A 6 6.38 -17.08 2.43
N VAL A 7 6.54 -15.78 2.64
CA VAL A 7 5.59 -15.00 3.44
C VAL A 7 4.33 -14.69 2.65
N LEU A 8 3.21 -14.48 3.35
CA LEU A 8 2.00 -13.92 2.79
C LEU A 8 1.97 -12.40 2.99
N ILE A 9 1.47 -11.69 1.99
CA ILE A 9 1.33 -10.24 2.02
C ILE A 9 -0.14 -9.89 1.77
N CYS A 10 -0.71 -9.08 2.67
CA CYS A 10 -2.06 -8.55 2.54
C CYS A 10 -1.97 -7.03 2.39
N SER A 11 -2.37 -6.51 1.24
CA SER A 11 -2.41 -5.08 0.98
C SER A 11 -3.80 -4.55 1.33
N VAL A 12 -3.86 -3.44 2.07
CA VAL A 12 -5.12 -2.87 2.55
C VAL A 12 -5.14 -1.36 2.39
N GLY A 13 -6.31 -0.83 2.07
CA GLY A 13 -6.59 0.59 2.17
C GLY A 13 -7.20 0.90 3.53
N ARG A 14 -6.56 1.76 4.30
CA ARG A 14 -7.05 2.15 5.62
C ARG A 14 -7.79 3.45 5.52
N ARG A 15 -9.04 3.45 5.99
CA ARG A 15 -9.95 4.60 5.92
C ARG A 15 -10.40 5.11 7.28
N THR A 16 -9.64 4.80 8.31
CA THR A 16 -9.94 5.27 9.66
C THR A 16 -9.57 6.74 9.77
N LYS A 17 -10.49 7.56 10.30
CA LYS A 17 -10.28 8.99 10.45
C LYS A 17 -8.98 9.26 11.23
N GLY A 18 -8.11 10.06 10.65
CA GLY A 18 -6.80 10.36 11.21
C GLY A 18 -5.71 9.35 10.86
N ASP A 19 -6.07 8.28 10.13
CA ASP A 19 -5.12 7.24 9.75
C ASP A 19 -5.51 6.67 8.37
N PHE A 20 -5.41 7.53 7.36
CA PHE A 20 -5.70 7.17 5.99
C PHE A 20 -4.43 6.74 5.26
N GLY A 21 -4.53 5.73 4.40
CA GLY A 21 -3.41 5.35 3.54
C GLY A 21 -3.49 3.92 3.02
N GLU A 22 -2.48 3.57 2.25
CA GLU A 22 -2.27 2.21 1.75
C GLU A 22 -1.20 1.54 2.59
N TYR A 23 -1.51 0.33 3.07
CA TYR A 23 -0.63 -0.43 3.97
C TYR A 23 -0.52 -1.87 3.51
N ALA A 24 0.50 -2.56 3.99
CA ALA A 24 0.62 -4.00 3.83
C ALA A 24 0.93 -4.66 5.17
N PHE A 25 0.37 -5.82 5.36
CA PHE A 25 0.66 -6.68 6.51
C PHE A 25 1.31 -7.96 6.02
N VAL A 26 2.26 -8.47 6.79
CA VAL A 26 3.03 -9.66 6.41
C VAL A 26 2.83 -10.75 7.46
N SER A 27 2.55 -11.96 6.98
CA SER A 27 2.47 -13.17 7.80
C SER A 27 3.61 -14.11 7.46
N GLU A 28 4.31 -14.58 8.50
CA GLU A 28 5.39 -15.55 8.38
C GLU A 28 4.93 -16.97 8.74
N ASP A 29 3.68 -17.13 9.16
CA ASP A 29 3.10 -18.39 9.64
C ASP A 29 1.88 -18.82 8.83
N ASN A 30 1.89 -18.54 7.55
CA ASN A 30 0.85 -18.97 6.61
C ASN A 30 -0.53 -18.39 6.89
N GLY A 31 -0.57 -17.16 7.41
CA GLY A 31 -1.80 -16.40 7.62
C GLY A 31 -2.38 -16.51 9.03
N GLU A 32 -1.76 -17.26 9.93
CA GLU A 32 -2.27 -17.40 11.30
C GLU A 32 -2.08 -16.10 12.08
N THR A 33 -0.91 -15.45 11.96
CA THR A 33 -0.66 -14.15 12.58
C THR A 33 -0.03 -13.20 11.56
N TRP A 34 -0.25 -11.89 11.77
CA TRP A 34 0.23 -10.83 10.91
C TRP A 34 1.05 -9.87 11.77
N THR A 35 2.37 -10.01 11.71
CA THR A 35 3.29 -9.43 12.70
C THR A 35 4.04 -8.20 12.24
N LYS A 36 4.02 -7.91 10.92
CA LYS A 36 4.73 -6.75 10.38
C LYS A 36 3.78 -5.90 9.56
N GLU A 37 3.88 -4.57 9.76
CA GLU A 37 3.12 -3.58 9.01
C GLU A 37 4.09 -2.71 8.21
N TYR A 38 3.76 -2.49 6.95
CA TYR A 38 4.50 -1.60 6.06
C TYR A 38 3.58 -0.48 5.60
N VAL A 39 4.07 0.76 5.64
CA VAL A 39 3.36 1.89 5.06
C VAL A 39 3.73 1.95 3.58
N ILE A 40 2.75 1.78 2.71
CA ILE A 40 2.95 1.86 1.26
C ILE A 40 2.86 3.31 0.82
N ASN A 41 1.76 3.99 1.18
CA ASN A 41 1.58 5.42 0.93
C ASN A 41 0.48 5.97 1.83
N ASP A 42 0.86 6.80 2.79
CA ASP A 42 -0.08 7.48 3.70
C ASP A 42 -0.25 8.97 3.38
N LEU A 43 0.26 9.42 2.23
CA LEU A 43 0.15 10.80 1.77
C LEU A 43 -1.18 10.99 1.04
N THR A 44 -2.24 11.12 1.80
CA THR A 44 -3.60 11.32 1.28
C THR A 44 -4.39 12.20 2.24
N PRO A 45 -5.26 13.10 1.72
CA PRO A 45 -5.97 14.06 2.57
C PRO A 45 -7.25 13.49 3.21
N ASN A 46 -7.75 12.34 2.72
CA ASN A 46 -9.02 11.79 3.15
C ASN A 46 -9.11 10.30 2.84
N GLY A 47 -10.30 9.72 3.06
CA GLY A 47 -10.56 8.31 2.85
C GLY A 47 -10.94 7.92 1.43
N ASP A 48 -10.81 8.82 0.45
CA ASP A 48 -11.05 8.49 -0.97
C ASP A 48 -9.83 7.80 -1.55
N LEU A 49 -9.65 6.55 -1.17
CA LEU A 49 -8.48 5.74 -1.47
C LEU A 49 -8.86 4.25 -1.43
N GLY A 50 -7.98 3.41 -1.91
CA GLY A 50 -8.11 1.97 -1.67
C GLY A 50 -7.85 1.08 -2.88
N TYR A 51 -8.46 -0.10 -2.80
CA TYR A 51 -8.34 -1.17 -3.79
C TYR A 51 -6.89 -1.52 -4.14
N PRO A 52 -6.00 -1.70 -3.14
CA PRO A 52 -4.62 -2.04 -3.43
C PRO A 52 -4.52 -3.47 -3.97
N SER A 53 -3.63 -3.65 -4.93
CA SER A 53 -3.28 -4.96 -5.46
C SER A 53 -1.77 -5.02 -5.62
N SER A 54 -1.16 -6.13 -5.21
CA SER A 54 0.29 -6.28 -5.16
C SER A 54 0.75 -7.45 -5.99
N VAL A 55 1.90 -7.28 -6.62
CA VAL A 55 2.59 -8.33 -7.38
C VAL A 55 4.06 -8.30 -7.04
N GLU A 56 4.68 -9.47 -7.00
CA GLU A 56 6.12 -9.58 -6.87
C GLU A 56 6.79 -9.43 -8.23
N LEU A 57 7.83 -8.61 -8.30
CA LEU A 57 8.65 -8.44 -9.49
C LEU A 57 9.80 -9.45 -9.50
N ASP A 58 10.49 -9.55 -10.63
CA ASP A 58 11.53 -10.57 -10.83
C ASP A 58 12.69 -10.49 -9.84
N ASP A 59 12.94 -9.28 -9.29
CA ASP A 59 14.02 -9.07 -8.33
C ASP A 59 13.58 -9.26 -6.87
N GLY A 60 12.34 -9.72 -6.64
CA GLY A 60 11.79 -9.91 -5.31
C GLY A 60 11.16 -8.68 -4.69
N SER A 61 11.25 -7.52 -5.33
CA SER A 61 10.52 -6.33 -4.88
C SER A 61 9.04 -6.49 -5.17
N ILE A 62 8.23 -5.67 -4.50
CA ILE A 62 6.78 -5.71 -4.61
C ILE A 62 6.30 -4.42 -5.24
N LEU A 63 5.41 -4.54 -6.22
CA LEU A 63 4.73 -3.41 -6.81
C LEU A 63 3.28 -3.43 -6.34
N THR A 64 2.84 -2.39 -5.66
CA THR A 64 1.46 -2.23 -5.22
C THR A 64 0.82 -1.09 -6.01
N VAL A 65 -0.34 -1.39 -6.60
CA VAL A 65 -1.14 -0.44 -7.37
C VAL A 65 -2.40 -0.14 -6.57
N TYR A 66 -2.79 1.11 -6.51
CA TYR A 66 -3.93 1.56 -5.70
C TYR A 66 -4.48 2.87 -6.26
N TYR A 67 -5.58 3.37 -5.70
CA TYR A 67 -6.02 4.72 -6.03
C TYR A 67 -6.03 5.59 -4.78
N GLN A 68 -5.62 6.82 -4.92
CA GLN A 68 -5.78 7.90 -3.95
C GLN A 68 -5.41 9.24 -4.58
N ARG A 69 -5.69 10.34 -3.88
CA ARG A 69 -5.35 11.66 -4.39
C ARG A 69 -3.84 11.85 -4.34
N TYR A 70 -3.29 12.35 -5.43
CA TYR A 70 -1.84 12.55 -5.55
C TYR A 70 -1.42 13.85 -4.86
N LEU A 71 -0.37 13.78 -4.07
CA LEU A 71 0.29 14.94 -3.48
C LEU A 71 1.36 15.44 -4.43
N ASP A 72 1.21 16.68 -4.93
CA ASP A 72 2.23 17.30 -5.76
C ASP A 72 3.38 17.76 -4.86
N PRO A 73 4.59 17.20 -5.01
CA PRO A 73 5.72 17.56 -4.16
C PRO A 73 6.23 18.99 -4.38
N GLN A 74 5.91 19.60 -5.52
CA GLN A 74 6.35 20.95 -5.82
C GLN A 74 5.44 22.01 -5.16
N THR A 75 4.15 21.76 -5.11
CA THR A 75 3.18 22.71 -4.55
C THR A 75 2.73 22.37 -3.14
N GLY A 76 2.89 21.12 -2.73
CA GLY A 76 2.37 20.62 -1.46
C GLY A 76 0.85 20.46 -1.44
N GLU A 77 0.21 20.53 -2.58
CA GLU A 77 -1.23 20.41 -2.73
C GLU A 77 -1.63 19.04 -3.27
N TYR A 78 -2.81 18.59 -2.87
CA TYR A 78 -3.39 17.34 -3.38
C TYR A 78 -4.26 17.63 -4.61
N ASP A 79 -4.22 16.70 -5.57
CA ASP A 79 -5.17 16.71 -6.68
C ASP A 79 -6.61 16.61 -6.15
N LYS A 80 -7.56 17.20 -6.87
CA LYS A 80 -8.97 17.20 -6.45
C LYS A 80 -9.62 15.84 -6.55
N LEU A 81 -9.16 15.01 -7.49
CA LEU A 81 -9.70 13.67 -7.74
C LEU A 81 -8.63 12.63 -7.51
N PRO A 82 -9.03 11.43 -7.07
CA PRO A 82 -8.07 10.33 -6.95
C PRO A 82 -7.60 9.87 -8.33
N CYS A 83 -6.40 9.32 -8.36
CA CYS A 83 -5.82 8.72 -9.56
C CYS A 83 -5.18 7.38 -9.21
N ILE A 84 -4.88 6.60 -10.23
CA ILE A 84 -4.14 5.34 -10.06
C ILE A 84 -2.68 5.69 -9.83
N GLN A 85 -2.13 5.13 -8.76
CA GLN A 85 -0.73 5.27 -8.39
C GLN A 85 -0.13 3.89 -8.13
N CYS A 86 1.18 3.84 -8.07
CA CYS A 86 1.87 2.62 -7.65
C CYS A 86 3.06 2.96 -6.78
N THR A 87 3.41 2.02 -5.93
CA THR A 87 4.59 2.10 -5.07
C THR A 87 5.37 0.79 -5.17
N ARG A 88 6.66 0.90 -5.44
CA ARG A 88 7.57 -0.24 -5.39
C ARG A 88 8.26 -0.26 -4.04
N TRP A 89 8.24 -1.41 -3.38
CA TRP A 89 8.80 -1.55 -2.04
C TRP A 89 9.37 -2.95 -1.82
N THR A 90 10.09 -3.13 -0.74
CA THR A 90 10.73 -4.41 -0.39
C THR A 90 10.43 -4.78 1.06
N LEU A 91 10.45 -6.08 1.30
CA LEU A 91 10.37 -6.62 2.65
C LEU A 91 11.60 -6.24 3.48
#